data_f4b7113692d5b7d33ebbb50c3c1bae0c
#
_entry.id   f4b7113692d5b7d33ebbb50c3c1bae0c
#
_cell.length_a   1.000
_cell.length_b   1.000
_cell.length_c   1.000
_cell.angle_alpha   90.00
_cell.angle_beta   90.00
_cell.angle_gamma   90.00
#
_symmetry.space_group_name_H-M   'P 1'
#
loop_
_entity.id
_entity.type
_entity.pdbx_description
1 polymer ?
#
loop_
_entity_poly.entity_id
_entity_poly.type
_entity_poly.pdbx_seq_one_letter_code
_entity_poly.pdbx_strand_id
1 'polypeptide(L)'
;ATHIKPALGAVKLSKLTPHLVQGFYNDLLANGRTVPKRDKHGKIIKKKGVMVTETAPLNAKTVRNVHGVLTKALSQAVKLGYIARNPCDMVDLPRVEKAHIMPLTDEQVKAYLSAADSDNDYGDILKVILFTGLREAEATGLTWDCVDFKKGTVTVCKQLQKRPAEAGGFQFAALKNDKTRILRPAPFVMDMLRAVRSKQAQRRLQAGDLWQD
;
A
#
# COMPACT_ATOMS: atom_id res chain seq x y z
N ALA A 1 -15.73 3.43 -3.64
CA ALA A 1 -16.67 4.55 -3.82
C ALA A 1 -16.34 5.41 -5.04
N THR A 2 -15.06 5.63 -5.35
CA THR A 2 -14.58 6.59 -6.37
C THR A 2 -15.08 6.30 -7.79
N HIS A 3 -15.20 5.03 -8.19
CA HIS A 3 -15.62 4.64 -9.53
C HIS A 3 -17.11 4.22 -9.61
N ILE A 4 -17.57 3.43 -8.64
CA ILE A 4 -18.92 2.84 -8.66
C ILE A 4 -19.99 3.91 -8.46
N LYS A 5 -19.85 4.76 -7.45
CA LYS A 5 -20.88 5.72 -7.08
C LYS A 5 -21.18 6.76 -8.17
N PRO A 6 -20.19 7.36 -8.86
CA PRO A 6 -20.47 8.28 -9.96
C PRO A 6 -21.17 7.62 -11.15
N ALA A 7 -20.82 6.37 -11.49
CA ALA A 7 -21.35 5.70 -12.70
C ALA A 7 -22.69 4.97 -12.46
N LEU A 8 -22.84 4.32 -11.33
CA LEU A 8 -23.97 3.43 -11.05
C LEU A 8 -24.84 3.86 -9.87
N GLY A 9 -24.40 4.87 -9.09
CA GLY A 9 -25.09 5.24 -7.85
C GLY A 9 -26.50 5.79 -8.01
N ALA A 10 -26.83 6.36 -9.18
CA ALA A 10 -28.16 6.84 -9.50
C ALA A 10 -29.08 5.77 -10.13
N VAL A 11 -28.53 4.58 -10.47
CA VAL A 11 -29.27 3.49 -11.10
C VAL A 11 -30.03 2.71 -10.03
N LYS A 12 -31.35 2.55 -10.22
CA LYS A 12 -32.16 1.70 -9.34
C LYS A 12 -31.67 0.25 -9.44
N LEU A 13 -31.59 -0.46 -8.30
CA LEU A 13 -31.13 -1.85 -8.25
C LEU A 13 -31.91 -2.77 -9.20
N SER A 14 -33.22 -2.58 -9.34
CA SER A 14 -34.07 -3.34 -10.26
C SER A 14 -33.74 -3.12 -11.75
N LYS A 15 -33.04 -2.05 -12.09
CA LYS A 15 -32.60 -1.73 -13.46
C LYS A 15 -31.14 -2.06 -13.74
N LEU A 16 -30.42 -2.55 -12.74
CA LEU A 16 -29.02 -2.92 -12.89
C LEU A 16 -28.92 -4.29 -13.58
N THR A 17 -28.60 -4.26 -14.88
CA THR A 17 -28.45 -5.46 -15.71
C THR A 17 -26.98 -5.86 -15.90
N PRO A 18 -26.67 -7.12 -16.27
CA PRO A 18 -25.32 -7.54 -16.63
C PRO A 18 -24.72 -6.68 -17.75
N HIS A 19 -25.50 -6.32 -18.75
CA HIS A 19 -25.07 -5.47 -19.86
C HIS A 19 -24.61 -4.08 -19.38
N LEU A 20 -25.35 -3.48 -18.46
CA LEU A 20 -24.98 -2.17 -17.89
C LEU A 20 -23.71 -2.26 -17.05
N VAL A 21 -23.54 -3.34 -16.28
CA VAL A 21 -22.31 -3.60 -15.51
C VAL A 21 -21.11 -3.85 -16.42
N GLN A 22 -21.31 -4.60 -17.53
CA GLN A 22 -20.25 -4.83 -18.52
C GLN A 22 -19.83 -3.51 -19.20
N GLY A 23 -20.81 -2.68 -19.61
CA GLY A 23 -20.52 -1.34 -20.16
C GLY A 23 -19.71 -0.48 -19.21
N PHE A 24 -20.04 -0.49 -17.92
CA PHE A 24 -19.27 0.20 -16.89
C PHE A 24 -17.82 -0.29 -16.80
N TYR A 25 -17.57 -1.61 -16.88
CA TYR A 25 -16.18 -2.13 -16.86
C TYR A 25 -15.40 -1.77 -18.13
N ASN A 26 -16.06 -1.78 -19.28
CA ASN A 26 -15.46 -1.35 -20.53
C ASN A 26 -15.08 0.13 -20.49
N ASP A 27 -15.94 0.98 -19.92
CA ASP A 27 -15.63 2.40 -19.73
C ASP A 27 -14.47 2.61 -18.74
N LEU A 28 -14.41 1.85 -17.66
CA LEU A 28 -13.26 1.89 -16.74
C LEU A 28 -11.96 1.50 -17.44
N LEU A 29 -11.98 0.52 -18.32
CA LEU A 29 -10.81 0.09 -19.09
C LEU A 29 -10.38 1.16 -20.10
N ALA A 30 -11.32 1.95 -20.64
CA ALA A 30 -11.00 3.00 -21.61
C ALA A 30 -10.65 4.34 -20.92
N ASN A 31 -11.43 4.74 -19.93
CA ASN A 31 -11.47 6.12 -19.41
C ASN A 31 -11.46 6.21 -17.87
N GLY A 32 -11.17 5.13 -17.17
CA GLY A 32 -11.47 4.97 -15.74
C GLY A 32 -10.65 5.81 -14.76
N ARG A 33 -9.65 6.57 -15.19
CA ARG A 33 -8.88 7.47 -14.34
C ARG A 33 -8.69 8.83 -14.98
N THR A 34 -8.57 9.86 -14.16
CA THR A 34 -8.22 11.21 -14.58
C THR A 34 -6.74 11.45 -14.32
N VAL A 35 -6.00 11.90 -15.33
CA VAL A 35 -4.57 12.19 -15.23
C VAL A 35 -4.28 13.62 -15.69
N PRO A 36 -3.23 14.26 -15.16
CA PRO A 36 -2.77 15.55 -15.68
C PRO A 36 -2.33 15.41 -17.14
N LYS A 37 -2.86 16.26 -18.01
CA LYS A 37 -2.41 16.33 -19.40
C LYS A 37 -0.99 16.89 -19.47
N ARG A 38 -0.13 16.23 -20.26
CA ARG A 38 1.27 16.61 -20.44
C ARG A 38 1.52 17.04 -21.87
N ASP A 39 2.46 17.98 -22.04
CA ASP A 39 2.95 18.37 -23.36
C ASP A 39 3.96 17.34 -23.92
N LYS A 40 4.48 17.61 -25.12
CA LYS A 40 5.49 16.77 -25.80
C LYS A 40 6.80 16.59 -25.02
N HIS A 41 7.06 17.43 -24.02
CA HIS A 41 8.24 17.38 -23.15
C HIS A 41 7.92 16.78 -21.76
N GLY A 42 6.71 16.22 -21.57
CA GLY A 42 6.27 15.61 -20.30
C GLY A 42 5.85 16.59 -19.21
N LYS A 43 5.83 17.93 -19.50
CA LYS A 43 5.44 18.96 -18.53
C LYS A 43 3.90 19.05 -18.42
N ILE A 44 3.39 19.20 -17.21
CA ILE A 44 1.95 19.33 -16.96
C ILE A 44 1.43 20.63 -17.57
N ILE A 45 0.39 20.53 -18.40
CA ILE A 45 -0.29 21.67 -18.99
C ILE A 45 -1.20 22.31 -17.97
N LYS A 46 -1.06 23.63 -17.79
CA LYS A 46 -1.96 24.44 -16.94
C LYS A 46 -2.62 25.52 -17.78
N LYS A 47 -3.92 25.74 -17.59
CA LYS A 47 -4.67 26.89 -18.13
C LYS A 47 -5.17 27.75 -16.97
N LYS A 48 -4.83 29.02 -16.97
CA LYS A 48 -5.16 30.00 -15.87
C LYS A 48 -4.79 29.45 -14.49
N GLY A 49 -3.62 28.81 -14.35
CA GLY A 49 -3.15 28.22 -13.08
C GLY A 49 -3.75 26.84 -12.71
N VAL A 50 -4.81 26.39 -13.39
CA VAL A 50 -5.47 25.10 -13.14
C VAL A 50 -4.89 24.02 -14.05
N MET A 51 -4.64 22.83 -13.48
CA MET A 51 -4.16 21.68 -14.26
C MET A 51 -5.24 21.22 -15.25
N VAL A 52 -4.84 21.09 -16.53
CA VAL A 52 -5.69 20.43 -17.53
C VAL A 52 -5.57 18.93 -17.31
N THR A 53 -6.70 18.25 -17.26
CA THR A 53 -6.76 16.79 -17.08
C THR A 53 -7.34 16.11 -18.30
N GLU A 54 -7.00 14.85 -18.48
CA GLU A 54 -7.56 13.95 -19.49
C GLU A 54 -7.89 12.60 -18.86
N THR A 55 -8.78 11.83 -19.51
CA THR A 55 -9.09 10.47 -19.09
C THR A 55 -8.02 9.50 -19.59
N ALA A 56 -7.79 8.44 -18.85
CA ALA A 56 -6.85 7.37 -19.19
C ALA A 56 -7.40 6.01 -18.74
N PRO A 57 -6.95 4.91 -19.36
CA PRO A 57 -7.33 3.56 -18.99
C PRO A 57 -7.01 3.22 -17.54
N LEU A 58 -7.89 2.47 -16.87
CA LEU A 58 -7.52 1.71 -15.67
C LEU A 58 -6.92 0.36 -16.07
N ASN A 59 -5.99 -0.12 -15.25
CA ASN A 59 -5.47 -1.47 -15.47
C ASN A 59 -6.51 -2.55 -15.09
N ALA A 60 -6.39 -3.73 -15.70
CA ALA A 60 -7.28 -4.86 -15.50
C ALA A 60 -7.39 -5.27 -14.01
N LYS A 61 -6.31 -5.18 -13.24
CA LYS A 61 -6.31 -5.49 -11.80
C LYS A 61 -7.22 -4.55 -11.02
N THR A 62 -7.20 -3.25 -11.32
CA THR A 62 -8.06 -2.26 -10.67
C THR A 62 -9.52 -2.49 -11.01
N VAL A 63 -9.84 -2.79 -12.28
CA VAL A 63 -11.21 -3.13 -12.69
C VAL A 63 -11.71 -4.36 -11.95
N ARG A 64 -10.90 -5.42 -11.80
CA ARG A 64 -11.25 -6.59 -10.98
C ARG A 64 -11.46 -6.27 -9.50
N ASN A 65 -10.70 -5.34 -8.94
CA ASN A 65 -10.92 -4.89 -7.56
C ASN A 65 -12.25 -4.14 -7.43
N VAL A 66 -12.60 -3.29 -8.41
CA VAL A 66 -13.91 -2.61 -8.48
C VAL A 66 -15.04 -3.63 -8.59
N HIS A 67 -14.89 -4.64 -9.47
CA HIS A 67 -15.83 -5.76 -9.60
C HIS A 67 -16.00 -6.48 -8.24
N GLY A 68 -14.94 -6.82 -7.53
CA GLY A 68 -15.03 -7.51 -6.24
C GLY A 68 -15.85 -6.75 -5.20
N VAL A 69 -15.72 -5.42 -5.15
CA VAL A 69 -16.53 -4.56 -4.28
C VAL A 69 -17.99 -4.55 -4.72
N LEU A 70 -18.26 -4.37 -6.02
CA LEU A 70 -19.62 -4.31 -6.57
C LEU A 70 -20.33 -5.65 -6.39
N THR A 71 -19.66 -6.76 -6.73
CA THR A 71 -20.20 -8.13 -6.58
C THR A 71 -20.58 -8.42 -5.14
N LYS A 72 -19.72 -8.05 -4.17
CA LYS A 72 -20.00 -8.26 -2.76
C LYS A 72 -21.21 -7.48 -2.27
N ALA A 73 -21.35 -6.21 -2.72
CA ALA A 73 -22.49 -5.38 -2.37
C ALA A 73 -23.80 -5.92 -2.98
N LEU A 74 -23.77 -6.34 -4.25
CA LEU A 74 -24.96 -6.88 -4.93
C LEU A 74 -25.32 -8.30 -4.43
N SER A 75 -24.35 -9.12 -4.04
CA SER A 75 -24.62 -10.40 -3.36
C SER A 75 -25.32 -10.19 -2.01
N GLN A 76 -24.98 -9.11 -1.30
CA GLN A 76 -25.70 -8.74 -0.08
C GLN A 76 -27.14 -8.29 -0.41
N ALA A 77 -27.35 -7.56 -1.50
CA ALA A 77 -28.69 -7.16 -1.96
C ALA A 77 -29.56 -8.38 -2.33
N VAL A 78 -28.98 -9.42 -2.93
CA VAL A 78 -29.66 -10.71 -3.17
C VAL A 78 -30.07 -11.37 -1.86
N LYS A 79 -29.15 -11.47 -0.88
CA LYS A 79 -29.44 -12.05 0.44
C LYS A 79 -30.56 -11.32 1.20
N LEU A 80 -30.66 -10.01 0.99
CA LEU A 80 -31.72 -9.16 1.59
C LEU A 80 -33.02 -9.14 0.78
N GLY A 81 -33.10 -9.86 -0.36
CA GLY A 81 -34.29 -9.92 -1.20
C GLY A 81 -34.55 -8.69 -2.06
N TYR A 82 -33.60 -7.74 -2.17
CA TYR A 82 -33.77 -6.54 -3.02
C TYR A 82 -33.69 -6.85 -4.51
N ILE A 83 -32.94 -7.88 -4.91
CA ILE A 83 -32.81 -8.37 -6.28
C ILE A 83 -32.76 -9.90 -6.27
N ALA A 84 -33.29 -10.52 -7.33
CA ALA A 84 -33.39 -11.99 -7.42
C ALA A 84 -32.04 -12.67 -7.71
N ARG A 85 -31.15 -11.99 -8.44
CA ARG A 85 -29.81 -12.52 -8.80
C ARG A 85 -28.79 -11.38 -8.95
N ASN A 86 -27.53 -11.72 -8.78
CA ASN A 86 -26.44 -10.74 -8.88
C ASN A 86 -26.07 -10.52 -10.37
N PRO A 87 -26.22 -9.32 -10.94
CA PRO A 87 -25.87 -9.06 -12.33
C PRO A 87 -24.36 -9.15 -12.61
N CYS A 88 -23.51 -9.10 -11.58
CA CYS A 88 -22.06 -9.28 -11.73
C CYS A 88 -21.63 -10.71 -12.04
N ASP A 89 -22.51 -11.71 -11.83
CA ASP A 89 -22.16 -13.12 -12.07
C ASP A 89 -22.11 -13.47 -13.58
N MET A 90 -22.68 -12.59 -14.43
CA MET A 90 -22.80 -12.79 -15.88
C MET A 90 -22.00 -11.77 -16.69
N VAL A 91 -20.88 -11.27 -16.14
CA VAL A 91 -20.01 -10.30 -16.83
C VAL A 91 -18.62 -10.88 -17.07
N ASP A 92 -18.00 -10.46 -18.14
CA ASP A 92 -16.63 -10.84 -18.47
C ASP A 92 -15.64 -9.87 -17.81
N LEU A 93 -14.63 -10.45 -17.16
CA LEU A 93 -13.58 -9.68 -16.52
C LEU A 93 -12.31 -9.65 -17.36
N PRO A 94 -11.63 -8.48 -17.43
CA PRO A 94 -10.38 -8.39 -18.16
C PRO A 94 -9.33 -9.35 -17.59
N ARG A 95 -8.54 -9.95 -18.49
CA ARG A 95 -7.40 -10.78 -18.08
C ARG A 95 -6.33 -9.94 -17.41
N VAL A 96 -5.86 -10.40 -16.26
CA VAL A 96 -4.71 -9.79 -15.57
C VAL A 96 -3.46 -10.55 -15.96
N GLU A 97 -2.55 -9.88 -16.62
CA GLU A 97 -1.23 -10.43 -16.89
C GLU A 97 -0.43 -10.53 -15.58
N LYS A 98 0.24 -11.64 -15.39
CA LYS A 98 1.15 -11.81 -14.24
C LYS A 98 2.37 -10.93 -14.47
N ALA A 99 2.62 -9.99 -13.56
CA ALA A 99 3.86 -9.24 -13.59
C ALA A 99 5.05 -10.20 -13.40
N HIS A 100 6.04 -10.10 -14.28
CA HIS A 100 7.31 -10.79 -14.10
C HIS A 100 8.10 -10.01 -13.04
N ILE A 101 8.18 -10.58 -11.84
CA ILE A 101 8.97 -9.98 -10.75
C ILE A 101 10.40 -10.39 -10.95
N MET A 102 11.27 -9.43 -11.22
CA MET A 102 12.72 -9.64 -11.27
C MET A 102 13.30 -9.23 -9.90
N PRO A 103 14.01 -10.14 -9.21
CA PRO A 103 14.74 -9.77 -8.02
C PRO A 103 15.88 -8.81 -8.37
N LEU A 104 16.37 -8.07 -7.38
CA LEU A 104 17.54 -7.20 -7.55
C LEU A 104 18.76 -8.05 -7.91
N THR A 105 19.59 -7.57 -8.83
CA THR A 105 20.91 -8.15 -9.12
C THR A 105 21.89 -7.78 -8.00
N ASP A 106 23.02 -8.49 -7.93
CA ASP A 106 24.05 -8.21 -6.92
C ASP A 106 24.59 -6.77 -7.02
N GLU A 107 24.73 -6.24 -8.26
CA GLU A 107 25.14 -4.86 -8.50
C GLU A 107 24.11 -3.86 -7.97
N GLN A 108 22.82 -4.14 -8.19
CA GLN A 108 21.72 -3.32 -7.68
C GLN A 108 21.65 -3.37 -6.17
N VAL A 109 21.88 -4.52 -5.54
CA VAL A 109 21.97 -4.65 -4.08
C VAL A 109 23.15 -3.83 -3.53
N LYS A 110 24.33 -3.90 -4.16
CA LYS A 110 25.49 -3.08 -3.76
C LYS A 110 25.20 -1.59 -3.88
N ALA A 111 24.60 -1.15 -4.99
CA ALA A 111 24.21 0.26 -5.19
C ALA A 111 23.18 0.72 -4.14
N TYR A 112 22.18 -0.13 -3.84
CA TYR A 112 21.20 0.14 -2.79
C TYR A 112 21.85 0.30 -1.41
N LEU A 113 22.76 -0.60 -1.03
CA LEU A 113 23.46 -0.53 0.24
C LEU A 113 24.35 0.72 0.35
N SER A 114 25.07 1.07 -0.73
CA SER A 114 25.87 2.30 -0.79
C SER A 114 25.00 3.56 -0.62
N ALA A 115 23.85 3.61 -1.27
CA ALA A 115 22.91 4.71 -1.10
C ALA A 115 22.37 4.78 0.33
N ALA A 116 22.01 3.62 0.90
CA ALA A 116 21.55 3.53 2.29
C ALA A 116 22.63 3.92 3.31
N ASP A 117 23.90 3.65 3.04
CA ASP A 117 25.02 4.08 3.91
C ASP A 117 25.20 5.61 3.91
N SER A 118 24.82 6.27 2.82
CA SER A 118 24.90 7.73 2.68
C SER A 118 23.68 8.45 3.29
N ASP A 119 22.61 7.73 3.62
CA ASP A 119 21.38 8.29 4.18
C ASP A 119 21.39 8.21 5.70
N ASN A 120 21.50 9.37 6.36
CA ASN A 120 21.58 9.47 7.82
C ASN A 120 20.25 9.25 8.54
N ASP A 121 19.12 9.39 7.84
CA ASP A 121 17.78 9.35 8.43
C ASP A 121 17.12 7.98 8.29
N TYR A 122 17.17 7.40 7.09
CA TYR A 122 16.46 6.17 6.76
C TYR A 122 17.37 4.99 6.41
N GLY A 123 18.66 5.21 6.20
CA GLY A 123 19.58 4.20 5.71
C GLY A 123 19.61 2.92 6.55
N ASP A 124 19.63 3.05 7.86
CA ASP A 124 19.67 1.90 8.77
C ASP A 124 18.38 1.05 8.68
N ILE A 125 17.18 1.68 8.62
CA ILE A 125 15.91 0.95 8.49
C ILE A 125 15.77 0.29 7.12
N LEU A 126 16.25 0.94 6.06
CA LEU A 126 16.24 0.39 4.71
C LEU A 126 17.09 -0.89 4.62
N LYS A 127 18.27 -0.91 5.26
CA LYS A 127 19.11 -2.10 5.36
C LYS A 127 18.45 -3.21 6.17
N VAL A 128 17.83 -2.89 7.30
CA VAL A 128 17.06 -3.87 8.10
C VAL A 128 15.94 -4.48 7.26
N ILE A 129 15.18 -3.69 6.51
CA ILE A 129 14.11 -4.19 5.63
C ILE A 129 14.68 -5.14 4.57
N LEU A 130 15.78 -4.76 3.91
CA LEU A 130 16.41 -5.57 2.87
C LEU A 130 16.80 -6.97 3.39
N PHE A 131 17.43 -7.04 4.56
CA PHE A 131 17.97 -8.29 5.09
C PHE A 131 16.97 -9.13 5.91
N THR A 132 15.85 -8.54 6.34
CA THR A 132 14.84 -9.23 7.15
C THR A 132 13.57 -9.57 6.39
N GLY A 133 13.31 -8.90 5.27
CA GLY A 133 12.05 -9.00 4.54
C GLY A 133 10.84 -8.45 5.32
N LEU A 134 11.06 -7.59 6.32
CA LEU A 134 9.99 -6.90 7.02
C LEU A 134 9.25 -5.97 6.07
N ARG A 135 7.93 -5.85 6.24
CA ARG A 135 7.19 -4.78 5.59
C ARG A 135 7.59 -3.43 6.19
N GLU A 136 7.53 -2.37 5.40
CA GLU A 136 7.81 -1.00 5.86
C GLU A 136 7.12 -0.67 7.19
N ALA A 137 5.81 -0.92 7.28
CA ALA A 137 5.03 -0.67 8.49
C ALA A 137 5.42 -1.56 9.69
N GLU A 138 5.95 -2.75 9.46
CA GLU A 138 6.47 -3.64 10.50
C GLU A 138 7.85 -3.18 10.99
N ALA A 139 8.72 -2.75 10.06
CA ALA A 139 10.05 -2.26 10.40
C ALA A 139 9.98 -0.93 11.16
N THR A 140 9.13 0.01 10.72
CA THR A 140 8.89 1.28 11.42
C THR A 140 8.16 1.10 12.74
N GLY A 141 7.37 0.03 12.88
CA GLY A 141 6.67 -0.35 14.12
C GLY A 141 7.49 -1.25 15.06
N LEU A 142 8.74 -1.57 14.70
CA LEU A 142 9.60 -2.42 15.54
C LEU A 142 10.14 -1.61 16.74
N THR A 143 9.87 -2.10 17.93
CA THR A 143 10.32 -1.51 19.19
C THR A 143 11.35 -2.40 19.88
N TRP A 144 12.16 -1.85 20.78
CA TRP A 144 13.29 -2.58 21.41
C TRP A 144 12.85 -3.72 22.32
N ASP A 145 11.64 -3.69 22.85
CA ASP A 145 11.01 -4.80 23.59
C ASP A 145 10.75 -6.04 22.73
N CYS A 146 10.68 -5.85 21.42
CA CYS A 146 10.51 -6.92 20.44
C CYS A 146 11.83 -7.53 19.93
N VAL A 147 12.99 -7.02 20.38
CA VAL A 147 14.33 -7.47 19.97
C VAL A 147 15.06 -8.14 21.13
N ASP A 148 15.20 -9.45 21.07
CA ASP A 148 16.00 -10.21 22.05
C ASP A 148 17.42 -10.40 21.53
N PHE A 149 18.33 -9.54 22.00
CA PHE A 149 19.76 -9.59 21.63
C PHE A 149 20.51 -10.78 22.18
N LYS A 150 20.01 -11.43 23.24
CA LYS A 150 20.62 -12.63 23.81
C LYS A 150 20.28 -13.86 22.98
N LYS A 151 19.02 -13.99 22.57
CA LYS A 151 18.55 -15.09 21.74
C LYS A 151 18.79 -14.85 20.24
N GLY A 152 19.15 -13.64 19.82
CA GLY A 152 19.29 -13.27 18.42
C GLY A 152 17.96 -13.31 17.67
N THR A 153 16.86 -12.88 18.28
CA THR A 153 15.53 -12.97 17.69
C THR A 153 14.82 -11.63 17.66
N VAL A 154 13.98 -11.46 16.65
CA VAL A 154 13.10 -10.30 16.49
C VAL A 154 11.67 -10.80 16.41
N THR A 155 10.81 -10.33 17.32
CA THR A 155 9.38 -10.65 17.35
C THR A 155 8.61 -9.58 16.60
N VAL A 156 7.92 -9.96 15.52
CA VAL A 156 7.08 -9.07 14.73
C VAL A 156 5.65 -9.24 15.21
N CYS A 157 5.13 -8.30 15.99
CA CYS A 157 3.80 -8.38 16.62
C CYS A 157 2.92 -7.16 16.37
N LYS A 158 3.48 -6.07 15.88
CA LYS A 158 2.80 -4.80 15.63
C LYS A 158 3.36 -4.10 14.39
N GLN A 159 2.64 -3.11 13.91
CA GLN A 159 3.02 -2.28 12.78
C GLN A 159 2.68 -0.82 13.08
N LEU A 160 3.43 0.12 12.51
CA LEU A 160 3.12 1.54 12.57
C LEU A 160 2.26 1.92 11.37
N GLN A 161 1.12 2.55 11.62
CA GLN A 161 0.21 3.00 10.57
C GLN A 161 0.08 4.52 10.60
N LYS A 162 0.17 5.15 9.43
CA LYS A 162 -0.16 6.56 9.26
C LYS A 162 -1.66 6.74 9.29
N ARG A 163 -2.15 7.59 10.16
CA ARG A 163 -3.54 8.04 10.27
C ARG A 163 -3.63 9.53 9.87
N PRO A 164 -4.81 10.04 9.55
CA PRO A 164 -4.99 11.48 9.43
C PRO A 164 -4.49 12.20 10.68
N ALA A 165 -4.00 13.43 10.54
CA ALA A 165 -3.43 14.20 11.67
C ALA A 165 -4.44 14.37 12.80
N GLU A 166 -5.72 14.59 12.45
CA GLU A 166 -6.85 14.70 13.40
C GLU A 166 -7.08 13.41 14.20
N ALA A 167 -6.63 12.26 13.68
CA ALA A 167 -6.71 10.96 14.33
C ALA A 167 -5.38 10.53 14.99
N GLY A 168 -4.46 11.49 15.25
CA GLY A 168 -3.22 11.24 15.98
C GLY A 168 -1.99 10.90 15.13
N GLY A 169 -2.03 11.06 13.81
CA GLY A 169 -0.87 10.92 12.93
C GLY A 169 -0.38 9.47 12.77
N PHE A 170 0.59 9.02 13.59
CA PHE A 170 1.09 7.65 13.57
C PHE A 170 0.59 6.87 14.77
N GLN A 171 0.10 5.64 14.54
CA GLN A 171 -0.42 4.77 15.59
C GLN A 171 0.05 3.33 15.40
N PHE A 172 0.37 2.66 16.51
CA PHE A 172 0.58 1.22 16.49
C PHE A 172 -0.73 0.48 16.23
N ALA A 173 -0.66 -0.53 15.38
CA ALA A 173 -1.78 -1.40 15.04
C ALA A 173 -1.34 -2.86 15.03
N ALA A 174 -2.30 -3.77 15.22
CA ALA A 174 -2.09 -5.20 15.03
C ALA A 174 -1.66 -5.51 13.58
N LEU A 175 -1.01 -6.63 13.38
CA LEU A 175 -0.63 -7.11 12.05
C LEU A 175 -1.87 -7.45 11.24
N LYS A 176 -1.79 -7.34 9.92
CA LYS A 176 -2.92 -7.55 8.98
C LYS A 176 -3.70 -8.86 9.20
N ASN A 177 -3.06 -9.89 9.72
CA ASN A 177 -3.66 -11.20 9.96
C ASN A 177 -3.57 -11.62 11.44
N ASP A 178 -3.29 -10.69 12.36
CA ASP A 178 -3.06 -10.92 13.80
C ASP A 178 -2.03 -12.04 14.11
N LYS A 179 -1.16 -12.35 13.12
CA LYS A 179 -0.16 -13.41 13.26
C LYS A 179 1.20 -12.81 13.64
N THR A 180 1.51 -12.92 14.92
CA THR A 180 2.87 -12.69 15.42
C THR A 180 3.82 -13.73 14.84
N ARG A 181 5.03 -13.30 14.46
CA ARG A 181 6.10 -14.19 14.02
C ARG A 181 7.43 -13.82 14.62
N ILE A 182 8.27 -14.82 14.83
CA ILE A 182 9.63 -14.65 15.32
C ILE A 182 10.58 -14.85 14.14
N LEU A 183 11.44 -13.87 13.93
CA LEU A 183 12.54 -13.94 12.96
C LEU A 183 13.84 -14.24 13.71
N ARG A 184 14.75 -14.94 13.05
CA ARG A 184 16.15 -15.11 13.46
C ARG A 184 17.05 -14.50 12.39
N PRO A 185 17.26 -13.19 12.42
CA PRO A 185 18.12 -12.53 11.44
C PRO A 185 19.56 -13.04 11.54
N ALA A 186 20.33 -12.87 10.46
CA ALA A 186 21.75 -13.15 10.49
C ALA A 186 22.48 -12.31 11.58
N PRO A 187 23.58 -12.81 12.16
CA PRO A 187 24.29 -12.12 13.25
C PRO A 187 24.62 -10.65 12.94
N PHE A 188 25.08 -10.34 11.73
CA PHE A 188 25.42 -8.97 11.33
C PHE A 188 24.20 -8.03 11.36
N VAL A 189 22.98 -8.52 11.13
CA VAL A 189 21.75 -7.71 11.24
C VAL A 189 21.47 -7.38 12.71
N MET A 190 21.73 -8.32 13.62
CA MET A 190 21.62 -8.06 15.06
C MET A 190 22.66 -7.03 15.53
N ASP A 191 23.85 -7.03 14.94
CA ASP A 191 24.89 -6.03 15.21
C ASP A 191 24.49 -4.65 14.67
N MET A 192 23.88 -4.59 13.47
CA MET A 192 23.26 -3.36 12.97
C MET A 192 22.19 -2.82 13.92
N LEU A 193 21.29 -3.67 14.41
CA LEU A 193 20.27 -3.25 15.38
C LEU A 193 20.87 -2.74 16.69
N ARG A 194 21.97 -3.32 17.17
CA ARG A 194 22.72 -2.79 18.35
C ARG A 194 23.27 -1.40 18.06
N ALA A 195 23.87 -1.20 16.89
CA ALA A 195 24.39 0.12 16.48
C ALA A 195 23.29 1.17 16.38
N VAL A 196 22.13 0.83 15.77
CA VAL A 196 20.96 1.72 15.71
C VAL A 196 20.47 2.09 17.10
N ARG A 197 20.35 1.11 18.01
CA ARG A 197 19.95 1.36 19.41
C ARG A 197 20.91 2.31 20.12
N SER A 198 22.22 2.13 19.92
CA SER A 198 23.23 3.03 20.49
C SER A 198 23.12 4.45 19.93
N LYS A 199 22.99 4.60 18.60
CA LYS A 199 22.76 5.92 17.96
C LYS A 199 21.51 6.60 18.50
N GLN A 200 20.40 5.86 18.65
CA GLN A 200 19.14 6.39 19.17
C GLN A 200 19.29 6.84 20.63
N ALA A 201 19.99 6.06 21.47
CA ALA A 201 20.28 6.44 22.85
C ALA A 201 21.10 7.74 22.92
N GLN A 202 22.10 7.91 22.05
CA GLN A 202 22.89 9.15 21.96
C GLN A 202 22.01 10.33 21.53
N ARG A 203 21.16 10.17 20.50
CA ARG A 203 20.23 11.21 20.05
C ARG A 203 19.24 11.61 21.16
N ARG A 204 18.76 10.64 21.93
CA ARG A 204 17.89 10.88 23.09
C ARG A 204 18.59 11.71 24.16
N LEU A 205 19.83 11.40 24.49
CA LEU A 205 20.64 12.18 25.45
C LEU A 205 20.89 13.61 24.94
N GLN A 206 21.16 13.77 23.65
CA GLN A 206 21.35 15.10 23.04
C GLN A 206 20.08 15.94 23.00
N ALA A 207 18.93 15.32 22.75
CA ALA A 207 17.65 16.01 22.69
C ALA A 207 17.08 16.37 24.08
N GLY A 208 17.49 15.64 25.14
CA GLY A 208 16.99 15.88 26.50
C GLY A 208 15.46 15.91 26.56
N ASP A 209 14.92 16.98 27.12
CA ASP A 209 13.47 17.17 27.29
C ASP A 209 12.70 17.38 25.97
N LEU A 210 13.41 17.61 24.86
CA LEU A 210 12.80 17.72 23.53
C LEU A 210 12.53 16.35 22.87
N TRP A 211 13.04 15.27 23.48
CA TRP A 211 12.78 13.93 22.97
C TRP A 211 11.34 13.52 23.21
N GLN A 212 10.69 13.03 22.13
CA GLN A 212 9.35 12.42 22.18
C GLN A 212 9.49 10.94 21.78
N ASP A 213 9.03 10.04 22.65
CA ASP A 213 8.99 8.59 22.40
C ASP A 213 7.79 8.20 21.50
#